data_941e4c6d68752fced620de61bfa08e61
#
_entry.id   941e4c6d68752fced620de61bfa08e61
#
_cell.length_a   1.000
_cell.length_b   1.000
_cell.length_c   1.000
_cell.angle_alpha   90.00
_cell.angle_beta   90.00
_cell.angle_gamma   90.00
#
_symmetry.space_group_name_H-M   'P 1'
#
loop_
_entity.id
_entity.type
_entity.pdbx_description
1 polymer ?
#
loop_
_entity_poly.entity_id
_entity_poly.type
_entity_poly.pdbx_seq_one_letter_code
_entity_poly.pdbx_strand_id
1 'polypeptide(L)'
;NDLAFIIDTNLYLYEHQSTYNPNMPLRDLFYICSEYQKLVDKKSLFSSTLQKIPAPNFIEFYNGSMGIADCTELRLSSAFEHLSGEPKLELVVTVFNVNEGHNAELMQHCSMLKEYAQYVARVRHYASDMPLNQAVKRAVDECIREGILAEFLARYRNEVISMSIFEYDKELEEKKLRKAEYEYGFAEGEKHAAIEIAKRMLKTNNFSLEEIAAFSGVSLDDVKILKANQ
;
A
#
# COMPACT_ATOMS: atom_id res chain seq x y z
N ASN A 1 4.88 -3.64 -11.79
CA ASN A 1 5.93 -4.13 -10.90
C ASN A 1 7.28 -3.53 -11.28
N ASP A 2 8.18 -3.45 -10.31
CA ASP A 2 9.49 -2.83 -10.53
C ASP A 2 10.45 -3.76 -11.26
N LEU A 3 10.35 -5.06 -10.99
CA LEU A 3 11.20 -6.07 -11.59
C LEU A 3 10.45 -7.37 -11.81
N ALA A 4 10.59 -7.95 -13.00
CA ALA A 4 10.11 -9.29 -13.32
C ALA A 4 11.20 -10.09 -14.03
N PHE A 5 11.42 -11.33 -13.62
CA PHE A 5 12.40 -12.23 -14.27
C PHE A 5 12.00 -13.70 -14.08
N ILE A 6 12.54 -14.55 -14.93
CA ILE A 6 12.32 -16.00 -14.88
C ILE A 6 13.61 -16.67 -14.42
N ILE A 7 13.51 -17.50 -13.39
CA ILE A 7 14.57 -18.42 -12.94
C ILE A 7 14.01 -19.83 -13.05
N ASP A 8 14.68 -20.67 -13.81
CA ASP A 8 14.21 -22.01 -14.16
C ASP A 8 12.80 -21.99 -14.79
N THR A 9 11.80 -22.45 -14.04
CA THR A 9 10.39 -22.47 -14.46
C THR A 9 9.49 -21.57 -13.63
N ASN A 10 10.09 -20.66 -12.84
CA ASN A 10 9.34 -19.75 -11.99
C ASN A 10 9.50 -18.29 -12.49
N LEU A 11 8.42 -17.57 -12.52
CA LEU A 11 8.39 -16.13 -12.77
C LEU A 11 8.31 -15.40 -11.44
N TYR A 12 9.27 -14.53 -11.17
CA TYR A 12 9.30 -13.71 -9.98
C TYR A 12 8.93 -12.27 -10.33
N LEU A 13 7.97 -11.72 -9.59
CA LEU A 13 7.58 -10.31 -9.65
C LEU A 13 7.94 -9.67 -8.32
N TYR A 14 8.81 -8.67 -8.38
CA TYR A 14 9.24 -7.89 -7.23
C TYR A 14 8.69 -6.47 -7.33
N GLU A 15 8.19 -5.98 -6.21
CA GLU A 15 7.74 -4.60 -6.06
C GLU A 15 8.35 -4.02 -4.78
N HIS A 16 8.74 -2.75 -4.82
CA HIS A 16 9.19 -2.02 -3.64
C HIS A 16 8.15 -0.96 -3.26
N GLN A 17 7.72 -0.97 -2.01
CA GLN A 17 6.64 -0.10 -1.53
C GLN A 17 7.03 0.60 -0.23
N SER A 18 6.99 1.94 -0.22
CA SER A 18 7.09 2.74 1.02
C SER A 18 5.73 2.88 1.72
N THR A 19 4.67 2.43 1.08
CA THR A 19 3.28 2.54 1.53
C THR A 19 2.61 1.18 1.50
N TYR A 20 2.04 0.74 2.64
CA TYR A 20 1.25 -0.49 2.67
C TYR A 20 0.01 -0.36 1.79
N ASN A 21 -0.10 -1.23 0.79
CA ASN A 21 -1.19 -1.20 -0.17
C ASN A 21 -1.94 -2.55 -0.21
N PRO A 22 -3.15 -2.66 0.37
CA PRO A 22 -3.91 -3.90 0.38
C PRO A 22 -4.38 -4.36 -1.00
N ASN A 23 -4.31 -3.49 -2.02
CA ASN A 23 -4.70 -3.81 -3.39
C ASN A 23 -3.57 -4.43 -4.23
N MET A 24 -2.41 -4.76 -3.63
CA MET A 24 -1.30 -5.38 -4.36
C MET A 24 -1.70 -6.67 -5.07
N PRO A 25 -2.48 -7.61 -4.47
CA PRO A 25 -2.90 -8.81 -5.19
C PRO A 25 -3.70 -8.51 -6.46
N LEU A 26 -4.53 -7.48 -6.44
CA LEU A 26 -5.31 -7.07 -7.61
C LEU A 26 -4.42 -6.41 -8.68
N ARG A 27 -3.45 -5.60 -8.29
CA ARG A 27 -2.46 -5.01 -9.20
C ARG A 27 -1.60 -6.10 -9.86
N ASP A 28 -1.10 -7.03 -9.06
CA ASP A 28 -0.28 -8.14 -9.53
C ASP A 28 -1.03 -9.09 -10.46
N LEU A 29 -2.33 -9.28 -10.25
CA LEU A 29 -3.17 -10.02 -11.19
C LEU A 29 -3.13 -9.39 -12.60
N PHE A 30 -3.24 -8.07 -12.71
CA PHE A 30 -3.13 -7.40 -14.01
C PHE A 30 -1.73 -7.49 -14.60
N TYR A 31 -0.69 -7.38 -13.77
CA TYR A 31 0.69 -7.52 -14.22
C TYR A 31 0.98 -8.92 -14.74
N ILE A 32 0.63 -9.96 -13.99
CA ILE A 32 0.88 -11.35 -14.43
C ILE A 32 0.08 -11.71 -15.68
N CYS A 33 -1.17 -11.23 -15.81
CA CYS A 33 -1.94 -11.42 -17.03
C CYS A 33 -1.24 -10.80 -18.23
N SER A 34 -0.67 -9.60 -18.09
CA SER A 34 0.10 -8.94 -19.15
C SER A 34 1.37 -9.73 -19.52
N GLU A 35 2.10 -10.23 -18.54
CA GLU A 35 3.31 -11.04 -18.79
C GLU A 35 2.96 -12.37 -19.46
N TYR A 36 1.96 -13.09 -19.00
CA TYR A 36 1.54 -14.33 -19.64
C TYR A 36 1.03 -14.13 -21.06
N GLN A 37 0.39 -13.00 -21.37
CA GLN A 37 -0.01 -12.68 -22.75
C GLN A 37 1.18 -12.58 -23.73
N LYS A 38 2.38 -12.23 -23.23
CA LYS A 38 3.61 -12.18 -24.05
C LYS A 38 4.23 -13.57 -24.25
N LEU A 39 4.06 -14.49 -23.27
CA LEU A 39 4.66 -15.81 -23.25
C LEU A 39 3.81 -16.86 -23.97
N VAL A 40 2.50 -16.67 -24.04
CA VAL A 40 1.56 -17.65 -24.56
C VAL A 40 1.30 -17.44 -26.05
N ASP A 41 1.37 -18.53 -26.84
CA ASP A 41 0.87 -18.50 -28.21
C ASP A 41 -0.66 -18.51 -28.24
N LYS A 42 -1.26 -17.38 -28.60
CA LYS A 42 -2.71 -17.20 -28.59
C LYS A 42 -3.45 -18.20 -29.51
N LYS A 43 -2.83 -18.66 -30.59
CA LYS A 43 -3.44 -19.65 -31.52
C LYS A 43 -3.51 -21.04 -30.87
N SER A 44 -2.47 -21.40 -30.13
CA SER A 44 -2.36 -22.68 -29.44
C SER A 44 -3.28 -22.80 -28.21
N LEU A 45 -3.84 -21.70 -27.72
CA LEU A 45 -4.85 -21.74 -26.63
C LEU A 45 -6.12 -22.52 -27.01
N PHE A 46 -6.43 -22.60 -28.29
CA PHE A 46 -7.59 -23.32 -28.79
C PHE A 46 -7.29 -24.77 -29.21
N SER A 47 -6.04 -25.23 -29.01
CA SER A 47 -5.62 -26.60 -29.28
C SER A 47 -5.95 -27.53 -28.10
N SER A 48 -5.89 -28.84 -28.34
CA SER A 48 -6.03 -29.85 -27.27
C SER A 48 -4.75 -30.03 -26.44
N THR A 49 -3.67 -29.35 -26.78
CA THR A 49 -2.38 -29.45 -26.08
C THR A 49 -2.28 -28.40 -25.00
N LEU A 50 -1.98 -28.84 -23.77
CA LEU A 50 -1.77 -27.94 -22.63
C LEU A 50 -0.52 -27.07 -22.84
N GLN A 51 -0.67 -25.76 -22.83
CA GLN A 51 0.45 -24.85 -22.77
C GLN A 51 0.94 -24.71 -21.32
N LYS A 52 2.22 -24.94 -21.10
CA LYS A 52 2.84 -24.71 -19.80
C LYS A 52 3.35 -23.27 -19.72
N ILE A 53 3.15 -22.65 -18.58
CA ILE A 53 3.62 -21.30 -18.25
C ILE A 53 4.44 -21.34 -16.97
N PRO A 54 5.37 -20.40 -16.74
CA PRO A 54 6.12 -20.30 -15.49
C PRO A 54 5.17 -20.07 -14.31
N ALA A 55 5.46 -20.71 -13.17
CA ALA A 55 4.71 -20.46 -11.94
C ALA A 55 5.05 -19.05 -11.41
N PRO A 56 4.06 -18.22 -11.05
CA PRO A 56 4.30 -16.86 -10.59
C PRO A 56 4.60 -16.84 -9.09
N ASN A 57 5.52 -15.98 -8.69
CA ASN A 57 5.82 -15.65 -7.30
C ASN A 57 5.76 -14.13 -7.14
N PHE A 58 4.94 -13.65 -6.20
CA PHE A 58 4.72 -12.24 -5.97
C PHE A 58 5.35 -11.84 -4.64
N ILE A 59 6.32 -10.94 -4.70
CA ILE A 59 7.12 -10.52 -3.55
C ILE A 59 7.13 -9.00 -3.49
N GLU A 60 6.74 -8.46 -2.35
CA GLU A 60 6.78 -7.04 -2.04
C GLU A 60 7.81 -6.79 -0.94
N PHE A 61 8.72 -5.86 -1.18
CA PHE A 61 9.62 -5.32 -0.17
C PHE A 61 9.05 -4.01 0.38
N TYR A 62 8.59 -4.08 1.63
CA TYR A 62 8.01 -2.94 2.31
C TYR A 62 9.03 -2.25 3.20
N ASN A 63 9.26 -0.97 2.96
CA ASN A 63 10.10 -0.12 3.78
C ASN A 63 9.36 1.10 4.36
N GLY A 64 8.03 1.10 4.37
CA GLY A 64 7.23 2.21 4.87
C GLY A 64 7.32 2.40 6.40
N SER A 65 6.67 3.45 6.89
CA SER A 65 6.69 3.82 8.32
C SER A 65 5.56 3.18 9.16
N MET A 66 4.62 2.47 8.54
CA MET A 66 3.60 1.72 9.28
C MET A 66 4.22 0.45 9.86
N GLY A 67 4.00 0.20 11.15
CA GLY A 67 4.48 -1.04 11.79
C GLY A 67 3.70 -2.25 11.29
N ILE A 68 4.36 -3.07 10.47
CA ILE A 68 3.86 -4.37 10.02
C ILE A 68 4.78 -5.48 10.51
N ALA A 69 4.30 -6.73 10.54
CA ALA A 69 5.12 -7.89 10.87
C ALA A 69 6.26 -8.08 9.87
N ASP A 70 7.25 -8.90 10.23
CA ASP A 70 8.41 -9.22 9.37
C ASP A 70 7.98 -9.79 8.02
N CYS A 71 6.97 -10.66 8.03
CA CYS A 71 6.37 -11.24 6.84
C CYS A 71 4.86 -11.20 6.97
N THR A 72 4.18 -10.80 5.90
CA THR A 72 2.72 -10.72 5.82
C THR A 72 2.27 -11.21 4.46
N GLU A 73 1.13 -11.88 4.39
CA GLU A 73 0.50 -12.27 3.13
C GLU A 73 -0.69 -11.37 2.81
N LEU A 74 -0.76 -10.89 1.59
CA LEU A 74 -1.93 -10.26 1.02
C LEU A 74 -2.59 -11.23 0.04
N ARG A 75 -3.92 -11.35 0.12
CA ARG A 75 -4.69 -12.31 -0.68
C ARG A 75 -5.71 -11.61 -1.56
N LEU A 76 -5.80 -12.02 -2.82
CA LEU A 76 -6.76 -11.48 -3.78
C LEU A 76 -8.21 -11.69 -3.31
N SER A 77 -8.48 -12.82 -2.68
CA SER A 77 -9.81 -13.15 -2.14
C SER A 77 -10.31 -12.16 -1.10
N SER A 78 -9.41 -11.40 -0.45
CA SER A 78 -9.79 -10.33 0.48
C SER A 78 -10.48 -9.13 -0.21
N ALA A 79 -10.36 -9.02 -1.53
CA ALA A 79 -11.00 -7.97 -2.32
C ALA A 79 -12.38 -8.38 -2.87
N PHE A 80 -12.82 -9.63 -2.67
CA PHE A 80 -14.12 -10.07 -3.16
C PHE A 80 -15.24 -9.60 -2.24
N GLU A 81 -16.25 -8.92 -2.81
CA GLU A 81 -17.40 -8.40 -2.05
C GLU A 81 -18.18 -9.50 -1.31
N HIS A 82 -18.36 -10.64 -1.97
CA HIS A 82 -19.06 -11.81 -1.41
C HIS A 82 -18.33 -13.09 -1.80
N LEU A 83 -17.66 -13.69 -0.83
CA LEU A 83 -17.01 -14.98 -0.99
C LEU A 83 -17.83 -16.08 -0.31
N SER A 84 -18.33 -17.05 -1.08
CA SER A 84 -19.01 -18.23 -0.57
C SER A 84 -18.14 -19.48 -0.81
N GLY A 85 -17.57 -20.01 0.25
CA GLY A 85 -16.65 -21.15 0.21
C GLY A 85 -15.23 -20.74 -0.24
N GLU A 86 -14.47 -21.69 -0.74
CA GLU A 86 -13.11 -21.47 -1.21
C GLU A 86 -13.06 -20.62 -2.49
N PRO A 87 -12.14 -19.65 -2.60
CA PRO A 87 -11.99 -18.84 -3.79
C PRO A 87 -11.61 -19.71 -5.00
N LYS A 88 -12.26 -19.47 -6.14
CA LYS A 88 -11.89 -20.16 -7.39
C LYS A 88 -10.75 -19.45 -8.14
N LEU A 89 -10.45 -18.24 -7.77
CA LEU A 89 -9.28 -17.48 -8.18
C LEU A 89 -8.60 -16.94 -6.93
N GLU A 90 -7.33 -17.29 -6.74
CA GLU A 90 -6.51 -16.79 -5.65
C GLU A 90 -5.14 -16.36 -6.16
N LEU A 91 -4.64 -15.25 -5.62
CA LEU A 91 -3.28 -14.75 -5.78
C LEU A 91 -2.80 -14.29 -4.41
N VAL A 92 -1.61 -14.73 -4.03
CA VAL A 92 -1.02 -14.39 -2.74
C VAL A 92 0.26 -13.61 -2.97
N VAL A 93 0.36 -12.43 -2.38
CA VAL A 93 1.57 -11.60 -2.37
C VAL A 93 2.24 -11.74 -1.02
N THR A 94 3.52 -12.11 -1.02
CA THR A 94 4.34 -12.14 0.20
C THR A 94 5.01 -10.79 0.39
N VAL A 95 4.69 -10.12 1.49
CA VAL A 95 5.23 -8.82 1.86
C VAL A 95 6.32 -9.01 2.92
N PHE A 96 7.55 -8.63 2.62
CA PHE A 96 8.66 -8.61 3.56
C PHE A 96 8.93 -7.19 4.06
N ASN A 97 8.88 -7.01 5.38
CA ASN A 97 9.28 -5.76 6.01
C ASN A 97 10.81 -5.66 5.99
N VAL A 98 11.33 -4.77 5.14
CA VAL A 98 12.78 -4.57 4.98
C VAL A 98 13.31 -3.35 5.73
N ASN A 99 12.58 -2.85 6.73
CA ASN A 99 13.08 -1.83 7.62
C ASN A 99 14.21 -2.37 8.52
N GLU A 100 15.05 -1.47 9.01
CA GLU A 100 16.09 -1.84 9.97
C GLU A 100 15.50 -2.52 11.21
N GLY A 101 16.11 -3.63 11.64
CA GLY A 101 15.64 -4.43 12.78
C GLY A 101 14.63 -5.53 12.42
N HIS A 102 14.18 -5.59 11.17
CA HIS A 102 13.25 -6.62 10.68
C HIS A 102 13.97 -7.67 9.82
N ASN A 103 13.35 -8.85 9.67
CA ASN A 103 13.80 -9.95 8.81
C ASN A 103 15.29 -10.27 8.92
N ALA A 104 15.77 -10.51 10.14
CA ALA A 104 17.20 -10.69 10.45
C ALA A 104 17.88 -11.77 9.57
N GLU A 105 17.20 -12.87 9.29
CA GLU A 105 17.73 -13.94 8.44
C GLU A 105 17.90 -13.46 6.98
N LEU A 106 16.89 -12.80 6.41
CA LEU A 106 16.98 -12.22 5.07
C LEU A 106 18.12 -11.20 4.98
N MET A 107 18.26 -10.35 6.00
CA MET A 107 19.32 -9.34 6.08
C MET A 107 20.72 -9.94 6.23
N GLN A 108 20.87 -11.11 6.85
CA GLN A 108 22.14 -11.82 6.92
C GLN A 108 22.55 -12.39 5.55
N HIS A 109 21.60 -12.85 4.74
CA HIS A 109 21.87 -13.41 3.43
C HIS A 109 22.00 -12.37 2.30
N CYS A 110 21.52 -11.15 2.54
CA CYS A 110 21.57 -10.06 1.58
C CYS A 110 22.14 -8.77 2.22
N SER A 111 23.47 -8.64 2.21
CA SER A 111 24.15 -7.46 2.78
C SER A 111 23.69 -6.15 2.14
N MET A 112 23.45 -6.14 0.83
CA MET A 112 22.99 -4.96 0.12
C MET A 112 21.61 -4.48 0.61
N LEU A 113 20.69 -5.40 0.87
CA LEU A 113 19.37 -5.07 1.41
C LEU A 113 19.47 -4.53 2.84
N LYS A 114 20.34 -5.14 3.66
CA LYS A 114 20.64 -4.66 5.02
C LYS A 114 21.21 -3.23 5.01
N GLU A 115 22.18 -2.98 4.16
CA GLU A 115 22.81 -1.66 4.02
C GLU A 115 21.83 -0.61 3.50
N TYR A 116 20.93 -1.01 2.58
CA TYR A 116 19.83 -0.16 2.12
C TYR A 116 18.86 0.19 3.26
N ALA A 117 18.46 -0.78 4.08
CA ALA A 117 17.63 -0.54 5.26
C ALA A 117 18.28 0.47 6.22
N GLN A 118 19.58 0.33 6.50
CA GLN A 118 20.34 1.25 7.32
C GLN A 118 20.40 2.66 6.73
N TYR A 119 20.61 2.78 5.42
CA TYR A 119 20.57 4.07 4.73
C TYR A 119 19.21 4.76 4.88
N VAL A 120 18.12 4.05 4.60
CA VAL A 120 16.75 4.58 4.72
C VAL A 120 16.43 5.00 6.17
N ALA A 121 16.78 4.16 7.15
CA ALA A 121 16.59 4.48 8.57
C ALA A 121 17.33 5.77 8.98
N ARG A 122 18.55 5.95 8.47
CA ARG A 122 19.36 7.15 8.72
C ARG A 122 18.77 8.41 8.09
N VAL A 123 18.29 8.32 6.85
CA VAL A 123 17.57 9.44 6.19
C VAL A 123 16.36 9.84 7.03
N ARG A 124 15.54 8.86 7.47
CA ARG A 124 14.36 9.13 8.31
C ARG A 124 14.72 9.77 9.64
N HIS A 125 15.77 9.27 10.27
CA HIS A 125 16.25 9.84 11.53
C HIS A 125 16.61 11.32 11.37
N TYR A 126 17.37 11.68 10.36
CA TYR A 126 17.73 13.08 10.13
C TYR A 126 16.57 13.94 9.64
N ALA A 127 15.66 13.38 8.87
CA ALA A 127 14.49 14.10 8.38
C ALA A 127 13.49 14.50 9.48
N SER A 128 13.62 13.93 10.70
CA SER A 128 12.84 14.38 11.87
C SER A 128 13.31 15.73 12.42
N ASP A 129 14.59 16.08 12.24
CA ASP A 129 15.23 17.22 12.90
C ASP A 129 15.73 18.31 11.95
N MET A 130 15.78 18.02 10.65
CA MET A 130 16.30 18.95 9.65
C MET A 130 15.57 18.85 8.29
N PRO A 131 15.69 19.85 7.42
CA PRO A 131 15.12 19.81 6.07
C PRO A 131 15.59 18.58 5.28
N LEU A 132 14.67 17.94 4.56
CA LEU A 132 14.89 16.68 3.85
C LEU A 132 16.14 16.67 2.96
N ASN A 133 16.38 17.74 2.20
CA ASN A 133 17.56 17.86 1.34
C ASN A 133 18.89 17.82 2.11
N GLN A 134 18.90 18.31 3.35
CA GLN A 134 20.07 18.25 4.24
C GLN A 134 20.18 16.87 4.88
N ALA A 135 19.05 16.29 5.30
CA ALA A 135 18.98 14.97 5.89
C ALA A 135 19.52 13.88 4.92
N VAL A 136 19.06 13.90 3.67
CA VAL A 136 19.52 12.96 2.64
C VAL A 136 21.02 13.12 2.37
N LYS A 137 21.50 14.34 2.17
CA LYS A 137 22.94 14.61 1.94
C LYS A 137 23.80 14.10 3.09
N ARG A 138 23.39 14.40 4.32
CA ARG A 138 24.08 13.97 5.52
C ARG A 138 24.10 12.43 5.64
N ALA A 139 22.97 11.77 5.44
CA ALA A 139 22.88 10.33 5.47
C ALA A 139 23.79 9.67 4.42
N VAL A 140 23.81 10.18 3.18
CA VAL A 140 24.69 9.69 2.12
C VAL A 140 26.17 9.82 2.53
N ASP A 141 26.59 11.00 3.00
CA ASP A 141 27.99 11.26 3.39
C ASP A 141 28.45 10.40 4.56
N GLU A 142 27.57 10.13 5.52
CA GLU A 142 27.87 9.26 6.66
C GLU A 142 27.89 7.79 6.25
N CYS A 143 26.95 7.34 5.43
CA CYS A 143 26.95 5.96 4.91
C CYS A 143 28.21 5.66 4.11
N ILE A 144 28.67 6.57 3.25
CA ILE A 144 29.95 6.41 2.52
C ILE A 144 31.12 6.26 3.49
N ARG A 145 31.20 7.09 4.54
CA ARG A 145 32.29 7.01 5.54
C ARG A 145 32.31 5.72 6.34
N GLU A 146 31.13 5.15 6.58
CA GLU A 146 30.96 3.94 7.40
C GLU A 146 30.99 2.65 6.58
N GLY A 147 31.13 2.75 5.26
CA GLY A 147 31.17 1.59 4.36
C GLY A 147 29.79 1.02 3.99
N ILE A 148 28.70 1.72 4.32
CA ILE A 148 27.32 1.33 4.03
C ILE A 148 26.98 1.76 2.61
N LEU A 149 26.73 0.82 1.70
CA LEU A 149 26.54 1.06 0.26
C LEU A 149 27.62 1.99 -0.34
N ALA A 150 28.83 2.02 0.21
CA ALA A 150 29.82 3.07 0.01
C ALA A 150 30.18 3.26 -1.48
N GLU A 151 30.47 2.17 -2.21
CA GLU A 151 30.82 2.23 -3.64
C GLU A 151 29.65 2.75 -4.48
N PHE A 152 28.44 2.28 -4.19
CA PHE A 152 27.24 2.69 -4.91
C PHE A 152 26.91 4.17 -4.64
N LEU A 153 26.89 4.58 -3.37
CA LEU A 153 26.59 5.95 -2.97
C LEU A 153 27.66 6.94 -3.46
N ALA A 154 28.93 6.56 -3.45
CA ALA A 154 30.00 7.41 -3.98
C ALA A 154 29.88 7.60 -5.50
N ARG A 155 29.52 6.53 -6.23
CA ARG A 155 29.40 6.55 -7.68
C ARG A 155 28.17 7.33 -8.17
N TYR A 156 27.03 7.15 -7.49
CA TYR A 156 25.73 7.70 -7.91
C TYR A 156 25.20 8.75 -6.95
N ARG A 157 26.09 9.47 -6.26
CA ARG A 157 25.75 10.38 -5.16
C ARG A 157 24.63 11.37 -5.50
N ASN A 158 24.75 12.05 -6.63
CA ASN A 158 23.79 13.10 -7.00
C ASN A 158 22.44 12.52 -7.41
N GLU A 159 22.44 11.41 -8.12
CA GLU A 159 21.26 10.67 -8.54
C GLU A 159 20.49 10.15 -7.31
N VAL A 160 21.20 9.51 -6.38
CA VAL A 160 20.60 9.00 -5.14
C VAL A 160 19.99 10.13 -4.32
N ILE A 161 20.69 11.25 -4.16
CA ILE A 161 20.16 12.42 -3.44
C ILE A 161 18.87 12.92 -4.10
N SER A 162 18.86 13.08 -5.42
CA SER A 162 17.69 13.57 -6.15
C SER A 162 16.51 12.59 -6.07
N MET A 163 16.76 11.29 -6.24
CA MET A 163 15.73 10.25 -6.17
C MET A 163 15.16 10.13 -4.76
N SER A 164 16.01 10.09 -3.73
CA SER A 164 15.56 9.98 -2.34
C SER A 164 14.71 11.18 -1.91
N ILE A 165 15.05 12.40 -2.34
CA ILE A 165 14.24 13.58 -2.08
C ILE A 165 12.87 13.42 -2.75
N PHE A 166 12.83 13.00 -4.01
CA PHE A 166 11.60 12.83 -4.76
C PHE A 166 10.69 11.73 -4.13
N GLU A 167 11.25 10.60 -3.75
CA GLU A 167 10.52 9.50 -3.10
C GLU A 167 9.92 9.94 -1.74
N TYR A 168 10.69 10.65 -0.93
CA TYR A 168 10.22 11.16 0.36
C TYR A 168 9.14 12.22 0.22
N ASP A 169 9.28 13.15 -0.74
CA ASP A 169 8.25 14.15 -1.02
C ASP A 169 6.96 13.48 -1.47
N LYS A 170 7.05 12.47 -2.34
CA LYS A 170 5.91 11.67 -2.78
C LYS A 170 5.25 10.93 -1.60
N GLU A 171 6.03 10.28 -0.74
CA GLU A 171 5.51 9.60 0.46
C GLU A 171 4.79 10.57 1.40
N LEU A 172 5.33 11.77 1.59
CA LEU A 172 4.74 12.80 2.42
C LEU A 172 3.41 13.32 1.84
N GLU A 173 3.36 13.56 0.54
CA GLU A 173 2.13 13.98 -0.15
C GLU A 173 1.06 12.89 -0.13
N GLU A 174 1.43 11.62 -0.33
CA GLU A 174 0.52 10.49 -0.20
C GLU A 174 -0.04 10.34 1.23
N LYS A 175 0.78 10.58 2.25
CA LYS A 175 0.32 10.59 3.66
C LYS A 175 -0.68 11.71 3.93
N LYS A 176 -0.41 12.91 3.42
CA LYS A 176 -1.32 14.05 3.56
C LYS A 176 -2.66 13.77 2.87
N LEU A 177 -2.61 13.24 1.64
CA LEU A 177 -3.79 12.89 0.88
C LEU A 177 -4.65 11.85 1.61
N ARG A 178 -4.04 10.75 2.09
CA ARG A 178 -4.76 9.72 2.86
C ARG A 178 -5.37 10.25 4.14
N LYS A 179 -4.65 11.13 4.84
CA LYS A 179 -5.20 11.76 6.05
C LYS A 179 -6.42 12.59 5.72
N ALA A 180 -6.35 13.39 4.65
CA ALA A 180 -7.48 14.19 4.18
C ALA A 180 -8.67 13.31 3.73
N GLU A 181 -8.41 12.23 2.99
CA GLU A 181 -9.43 11.25 2.57
C GLU A 181 -10.08 10.55 3.78
N TYR A 182 -9.28 10.17 4.78
CA TYR A 182 -9.79 9.57 6.02
C TYR A 182 -10.67 10.55 6.79
N GLU A 183 -10.21 11.79 6.98
CA GLU A 183 -10.98 12.84 7.68
C GLU A 183 -12.28 13.16 6.95
N TYR A 184 -12.25 13.23 5.62
CA TYR A 184 -13.43 13.43 4.80
C TYR A 184 -14.40 12.23 4.91
N GLY A 185 -13.90 11.01 4.75
CA GLY A 185 -14.72 9.80 4.84
C GLY A 185 -15.33 9.61 6.23
N PHE A 186 -14.59 9.97 7.30
CA PHE A 186 -15.09 9.94 8.66
C PHE A 186 -16.25 10.95 8.87
N ALA A 187 -16.05 12.20 8.42
CA ALA A 187 -17.08 13.24 8.51
C ALA A 187 -18.36 12.91 7.71
N GLU A 188 -18.20 12.36 6.50
CA GLU A 188 -19.34 11.90 5.70
C GLU A 188 -20.04 10.68 6.34
N GLY A 189 -19.28 9.77 6.96
CA GLY A 189 -19.82 8.63 7.70
C GLY A 189 -20.65 9.07 8.92
N GLU A 190 -20.16 10.02 9.71
CA GLU A 190 -20.91 10.59 10.83
C GLU A 190 -22.20 11.27 10.36
N LYS A 191 -22.14 12.06 9.30
CA LYS A 191 -23.30 12.72 8.72
C LYS A 191 -24.34 11.72 8.21
N HIS A 192 -23.89 10.67 7.53
CA HIS A 192 -24.76 9.60 7.04
C HIS A 192 -25.44 8.86 8.20
N ALA A 193 -24.71 8.52 9.26
CA ALA A 193 -25.23 7.88 10.45
C ALA A 193 -26.27 8.76 11.15
N ALA A 194 -26.00 10.06 11.29
CA ALA A 194 -26.94 11.04 11.85
C ALA A 194 -28.25 11.10 11.07
N ILE A 195 -28.17 11.14 9.73
CA ILE A 195 -29.35 11.12 8.85
C ILE A 195 -30.16 9.82 9.01
N GLU A 196 -29.50 8.66 9.08
CA GLU A 196 -30.18 7.38 9.28
C GLU A 196 -30.85 7.28 10.66
N ILE A 197 -30.23 7.83 11.71
CA ILE A 197 -30.86 7.96 13.02
C ILE A 197 -32.13 8.84 12.92
N ALA A 198 -32.01 10.01 12.32
CA ALA A 198 -33.16 10.92 12.14
C ALA A 198 -34.31 10.24 11.37
N LYS A 199 -34.02 9.53 10.28
CA LYS A 199 -35.05 8.77 9.51
C LYS A 199 -35.70 7.68 10.33
N ARG A 200 -34.97 6.95 11.17
CA ARG A 200 -35.55 5.92 12.08
C ARG A 200 -36.47 6.57 13.12
N MET A 201 -36.06 7.69 13.72
CA MET A 201 -36.85 8.41 14.69
C MET A 201 -38.14 8.99 14.07
N LEU A 202 -38.08 9.55 12.86
CA LEU A 202 -39.25 10.02 12.11
C LEU A 202 -40.27 8.90 11.89
N LYS A 203 -39.85 7.67 11.57
CA LYS A 203 -40.74 6.52 11.38
C LYS A 203 -41.50 6.10 12.63
N THR A 204 -40.96 6.37 13.84
CA THR A 204 -41.60 5.97 15.08
C THR A 204 -42.76 6.90 15.47
N ASN A 205 -42.81 8.13 14.93
CA ASN A 205 -43.78 9.19 15.28
C ASN A 205 -43.86 9.52 16.77
N ASN A 206 -42.86 9.19 17.56
CA ASN A 206 -42.84 9.37 19.02
C ASN A 206 -42.08 10.61 19.48
N PHE A 207 -41.43 11.33 18.56
CA PHE A 207 -40.56 12.46 18.86
C PHE A 207 -40.97 13.70 18.06
N SER A 208 -40.83 14.89 18.66
CA SER A 208 -40.93 16.16 17.94
C SER A 208 -39.74 16.35 16.96
N LEU A 209 -39.89 17.26 16.01
CA LEU A 209 -38.80 17.54 15.06
C LEU A 209 -37.55 18.14 15.73
N GLU A 210 -37.78 18.91 16.80
CA GLU A 210 -36.78 19.50 17.65
C GLU A 210 -35.98 18.42 18.42
N GLU A 211 -36.67 17.44 18.98
CA GLU A 211 -36.06 16.30 19.67
C GLU A 211 -35.26 15.43 18.69
N ILE A 212 -35.79 15.16 17.49
CA ILE A 212 -35.09 14.43 16.46
C ILE A 212 -33.80 15.15 16.06
N ALA A 213 -33.85 16.47 15.85
CA ALA A 213 -32.67 17.27 15.54
C ALA A 213 -31.62 17.18 16.66
N ALA A 214 -32.06 17.34 17.94
CA ALA A 214 -31.15 17.28 19.07
C ALA A 214 -30.50 15.91 19.28
N PHE A 215 -31.24 14.82 19.10
CA PHE A 215 -30.70 13.45 19.31
C PHE A 215 -29.92 12.89 18.14
N SER A 216 -30.28 13.26 16.91
CA SER A 216 -29.56 12.78 15.72
C SER A 216 -28.35 13.62 15.37
N GLY A 217 -28.25 14.89 15.82
CA GLY A 217 -27.24 15.85 15.40
C GLY A 217 -27.50 16.45 14.01
N VAL A 218 -28.64 16.16 13.38
CA VAL A 218 -29.05 16.74 12.08
C VAL A 218 -29.73 18.08 12.33
N SER A 219 -29.53 19.06 11.46
CA SER A 219 -30.19 20.37 11.60
C SER A 219 -31.73 20.24 11.55
N LEU A 220 -32.44 21.12 12.26
CA LEU A 220 -33.92 21.10 12.29
C LEU A 220 -34.51 21.26 10.86
N ASP A 221 -33.86 22.04 10.01
CA ASP A 221 -34.34 22.27 8.65
C ASP A 221 -34.10 21.00 7.77
N ASP A 222 -33.01 20.31 7.94
CA ASP A 222 -32.79 19.02 7.27
C ASP A 222 -33.78 17.95 7.78
N VAL A 223 -34.11 17.92 9.07
CA VAL A 223 -35.15 17.02 9.62
C VAL A 223 -36.51 17.30 9.00
N LYS A 224 -36.88 18.58 8.79
CA LYS A 224 -38.11 18.95 8.08
C LYS A 224 -38.12 18.46 6.62
N ILE A 225 -36.98 18.60 5.93
CA ILE A 225 -36.79 18.09 4.55
C ILE A 225 -36.92 16.57 4.52
N LEU A 226 -36.26 15.87 5.45
CA LEU A 226 -36.36 14.42 5.54
C LEU A 226 -37.77 13.92 5.78
N LYS A 227 -38.55 14.66 6.58
CA LYS A 227 -39.97 14.35 6.84
C LYS A 227 -40.84 14.58 5.60
N ALA A 228 -40.57 15.63 4.83
CA ALA A 228 -41.34 15.96 3.62
C ALA A 228 -41.11 14.93 2.46
N ASN A 229 -39.99 14.19 2.53
CA ASN A 229 -39.59 13.20 1.51
C ASN A 229 -39.89 11.73 1.92
N GLN A 230 -40.66 11.53 3.01
CA GLN A 230 -41.17 10.22 3.45
C GLN A 230 -42.55 9.96 2.91
#